data_6f900ca9a47419417fd073059f27de9c
#
_entry.id   6f900ca9a47419417fd073059f27de9c
#
_cell.length_a   1.000
_cell.length_b   1.000
_cell.length_c   1.000
_cell.angle_alpha   90.00
_cell.angle_beta   90.00
_cell.angle_gamma   90.00
#
_symmetry.space_group_name_H-M   'P 1'
#
loop_
_entity.id
_entity.type
_entity.pdbx_description
1 polymer ?
#
loop_
_entity_poly.entity_id
_entity_poly.type
_entity_poly.pdbx_seq_one_letter_code
_entity_poly.pdbx_strand_id
1 'polypeptide(L)'
;ECEDKEAEIADCRAKMAEAESKLFKPIVGCEMYVARRTMDKKEGKPDQSGYHLIVLAKNEKGYHNLIKLVSHAWTRGYYMRPRTDRSELEKYHEGLIVCSACIGGEVPKKIINDQLEEAEEAVRWYKNLFGDDYYLELQRHKATVPRANHEAYPLQQKANAKLLELARKYDIKVICSNDVHFVDEENAEAHDRLICLSTGKDLDDPTRMLYTKQEWMKTKAEMNALFEDVPEALSNTLEILDKVEYYSIDHAPIMPTFAIPEDFGTEEGYRQKYTEKDLFDEFTQDENGKVVLDEDAANAKIKRLGGYDKLYRIKLEADYLAKLAFDGAKKLYGDPLSDEVKERLVFELYIMKTMGFPGYFLIVQDFINAARTPVSYTHLRAHETPEHL
;
A
#
# COMPACT_ATOMS: atom_id res chain seq x y z
N GLU A 1 -27.19 28.82 -30.90
CA GLU A 1 -26.72 28.75 -29.48
C GLU A 1 -26.77 27.35 -28.87
N CYS A 2 -27.83 26.52 -29.12
CA CYS A 2 -27.87 25.14 -28.62
C CYS A 2 -26.97 24.19 -29.42
N GLU A 3 -26.99 24.30 -30.75
CA GLU A 3 -26.16 23.47 -31.65
C GLU A 3 -24.67 23.75 -31.49
N ASP A 4 -24.28 25.00 -31.22
CA ASP A 4 -22.88 25.38 -30.96
C ASP A 4 -22.34 24.73 -29.65
N LYS A 5 -23.19 24.68 -28.62
CA LYS A 5 -22.83 24.02 -27.35
C LYS A 5 -22.72 22.49 -27.46
N GLU A 6 -23.57 21.86 -28.26
CA GLU A 6 -23.46 20.43 -28.51
C GLU A 6 -22.20 20.08 -29.30
N ALA A 7 -21.80 20.91 -30.24
CA ALA A 7 -20.56 20.77 -31.00
C ALA A 7 -19.33 20.96 -30.10
N GLU A 8 -19.33 21.95 -29.21
CA GLU A 8 -18.26 22.18 -28.24
C GLU A 8 -18.15 21.01 -27.25
N ILE A 9 -19.27 20.47 -26.76
CA ILE A 9 -19.28 19.30 -25.86
C ILE A 9 -18.73 18.07 -26.59
N ALA A 10 -19.09 17.88 -27.86
CA ALA A 10 -18.59 16.76 -28.66
C ALA A 10 -17.08 16.88 -28.90
N ASP A 11 -16.56 18.07 -29.20
CA ASP A 11 -15.12 18.33 -29.36
C ASP A 11 -14.33 18.11 -28.03
N CYS A 12 -14.89 18.61 -26.93
CA CYS A 12 -14.28 18.35 -25.61
C CYS A 12 -14.24 16.85 -25.29
N ARG A 13 -15.31 16.10 -25.55
CA ARG A 13 -15.34 14.65 -25.36
C ARG A 13 -14.33 13.92 -26.24
N ALA A 14 -14.18 14.35 -27.51
CA ALA A 14 -13.20 13.78 -28.42
C ALA A 14 -11.78 14.04 -27.94
N LYS A 15 -11.47 15.25 -27.48
CA LYS A 15 -10.16 15.60 -26.91
C LYS A 15 -9.88 14.85 -25.61
N MET A 16 -10.88 14.66 -24.76
CA MET A 16 -10.75 13.83 -23.55
C MET A 16 -10.45 12.38 -23.92
N ALA A 17 -11.20 11.77 -24.84
CA ALA A 17 -10.97 10.40 -25.29
C ALA A 17 -9.57 10.23 -25.93
N GLU A 18 -9.10 11.20 -26.72
CA GLU A 18 -7.75 11.19 -27.27
C GLU A 18 -6.68 11.30 -26.17
N ALA A 19 -6.87 12.17 -25.19
CA ALA A 19 -5.97 12.28 -24.05
C ALA A 19 -5.94 10.99 -23.22
N GLU A 20 -7.11 10.41 -22.94
CA GLU A 20 -7.24 9.15 -22.20
C GLU A 20 -6.56 7.98 -22.94
N SER A 21 -6.64 7.92 -24.28
CA SER A 21 -5.98 6.88 -25.06
C SER A 21 -4.45 6.92 -25.01
N LYS A 22 -3.88 8.06 -24.60
CA LYS A 22 -2.43 8.28 -24.45
C LYS A 22 -1.97 8.11 -23.01
N LEU A 23 -2.89 7.97 -22.05
CA LEU A 23 -2.54 7.79 -20.64
C LEU A 23 -2.11 6.34 -20.40
N PHE A 24 -0.98 6.20 -19.69
CA PHE A 24 -0.62 4.93 -19.08
C PHE A 24 -1.57 4.67 -17.90
N LYS A 25 -2.25 3.51 -17.91
CA LYS A 25 -3.19 3.11 -16.87
C LYS A 25 -2.50 2.14 -15.90
N PRO A 26 -2.04 2.60 -14.74
CA PRO A 26 -1.49 1.71 -13.73
C PRO A 26 -2.60 0.89 -13.09
N ILE A 27 -2.32 -0.39 -12.82
CA ILE A 27 -3.20 -1.29 -12.07
C ILE A 27 -2.54 -1.60 -10.74
N VAL A 28 -3.18 -1.18 -9.64
CA VAL A 28 -2.67 -1.46 -8.30
C VAL A 28 -3.07 -2.85 -7.88
N GLY A 29 -2.10 -3.64 -7.43
CA GLY A 29 -2.34 -5.01 -7.00
C GLY A 29 -1.31 -5.50 -5.99
N CYS A 30 -1.53 -6.71 -5.50
CA CYS A 30 -0.63 -7.40 -4.60
C CYS A 30 -0.67 -8.91 -4.88
N GLU A 31 0.48 -9.56 -4.92
CA GLU A 31 0.57 -11.00 -4.77
C GLU A 31 0.48 -11.33 -3.28
N MET A 32 -0.59 -11.99 -2.90
CA MET A 32 -0.89 -12.30 -1.50
C MET A 32 -0.64 -13.76 -1.18
N TYR A 33 -0.36 -14.05 0.09
CA TYR A 33 -0.37 -15.42 0.62
C TYR A 33 -1.74 -15.70 1.23
N VAL A 34 -2.44 -16.72 0.72
CA VAL A 34 -3.70 -17.23 1.29
C VAL A 34 -3.39 -18.44 2.17
N ALA A 35 -3.72 -18.36 3.44
CA ALA A 35 -3.46 -19.42 4.40
C ALA A 35 -4.11 -20.73 3.96
N ARG A 36 -3.41 -21.86 4.11
CA ARG A 36 -3.90 -23.19 3.73
C ARG A 36 -5.05 -23.68 4.62
N ARG A 37 -5.12 -23.16 5.84
CA ARG A 37 -6.20 -23.39 6.81
C ARG A 37 -6.89 -22.04 7.06
N THR A 38 -6.59 -21.40 8.18
CA THR A 38 -7.01 -20.03 8.49
C THR A 38 -5.80 -19.20 8.88
N MET A 39 -5.88 -17.89 8.75
CA MET A 39 -4.75 -17.01 9.08
C MET A 39 -4.43 -17.00 10.59
N ASP A 40 -5.38 -17.38 11.43
CA ASP A 40 -5.21 -17.47 12.89
C ASP A 40 -4.43 -18.72 13.32
N LYS A 41 -4.36 -19.76 12.47
CA LYS A 41 -3.54 -20.95 12.72
C LYS A 41 -2.06 -20.63 12.45
N LYS A 42 -1.22 -20.87 13.46
CA LYS A 42 0.22 -20.53 13.46
C LYS A 42 1.05 -21.71 13.99
N GLU A 43 0.85 -22.89 13.40
CA GLU A 43 1.36 -24.16 13.90
C GLU A 43 2.14 -24.92 12.81
N GLY A 44 3.45 -24.95 12.95
CA GLY A 44 4.35 -25.75 12.10
C GLY A 44 4.37 -25.38 10.63
N LYS A 45 4.97 -26.25 9.81
CA LYS A 45 5.23 -26.02 8.38
C LYS A 45 3.98 -25.68 7.53
N PRO A 46 2.79 -26.27 7.74
CA PRO A 46 1.63 -25.96 6.90
C PRO A 46 1.22 -24.49 6.96
N ASP A 47 1.44 -23.82 8.09
CA ASP A 47 1.02 -22.43 8.30
C ASP A 47 2.13 -21.41 8.05
N GLN A 48 3.38 -21.82 7.82
CA GLN A 48 4.51 -20.90 7.62
C GLN A 48 4.42 -20.10 6.32
N SER A 49 3.60 -20.56 5.37
CA SER A 49 3.34 -19.89 4.11
C SER A 49 1.89 -20.12 3.70
N GLY A 50 1.46 -19.49 2.60
CA GLY A 50 0.16 -19.65 1.99
C GLY A 50 0.27 -20.04 0.52
N TYR A 51 -0.88 -20.15 -0.14
CA TYR A 51 -0.98 -20.19 -1.58
C TYR A 51 -0.83 -18.76 -2.12
N HIS A 52 -0.19 -18.63 -3.26
CA HIS A 52 -0.11 -17.35 -3.96
C HIS A 52 -1.47 -16.99 -4.58
N LEU A 53 -1.82 -15.73 -4.55
CA LEU A 53 -3.02 -15.20 -5.17
C LEU A 53 -2.74 -13.79 -5.67
N ILE A 54 -3.01 -13.52 -6.93
CA ILE A 54 -2.91 -12.18 -7.48
C ILE A 54 -4.23 -11.46 -7.23
N VAL A 55 -4.17 -10.30 -6.57
CA VAL A 55 -5.33 -9.48 -6.24
C VAL A 55 -5.11 -8.09 -6.78
N LEU A 56 -5.98 -7.65 -7.69
CA LEU A 56 -5.92 -6.35 -8.36
C LEU A 56 -7.09 -5.48 -7.92
N ALA A 57 -6.83 -4.21 -7.65
CA ALA A 57 -7.86 -3.24 -7.32
C ALA A 57 -8.53 -2.73 -8.60
N LYS A 58 -9.79 -3.08 -8.81
CA LYS A 58 -10.60 -2.70 -9.97
C LYS A 58 -11.02 -1.23 -9.92
N ASN A 59 -11.26 -0.72 -8.71
CA ASN A 59 -11.70 0.64 -8.44
C ASN A 59 -11.26 1.09 -7.04
N GLU A 60 -11.60 2.32 -6.66
CA GLU A 60 -11.25 2.89 -5.36
C GLU A 60 -11.74 2.02 -4.18
N LYS A 61 -12.95 1.45 -4.26
CA LYS A 61 -13.46 0.52 -3.25
C LYS A 61 -12.58 -0.72 -3.12
N GLY A 62 -12.18 -1.30 -4.26
CA GLY A 62 -11.24 -2.42 -4.32
C GLY A 62 -9.87 -2.06 -3.74
N TYR A 63 -9.37 -0.87 -4.02
CA TYR A 63 -8.13 -0.39 -3.44
C TYR A 63 -8.18 -0.32 -1.90
N HIS A 64 -9.24 0.24 -1.34
CA HIS A 64 -9.42 0.26 0.11
C HIS A 64 -9.61 -1.14 0.72
N ASN A 65 -10.28 -2.05 0.02
CA ASN A 65 -10.41 -3.43 0.45
C ASN A 65 -9.07 -4.18 0.39
N LEU A 66 -8.26 -3.95 -0.65
CA LEU A 66 -6.90 -4.50 -0.74
C LEU A 66 -6.02 -4.01 0.41
N ILE A 67 -6.08 -2.72 0.77
CA ILE A 67 -5.37 -2.18 1.95
C ILE A 67 -5.75 -2.93 3.22
N LYS A 68 -7.06 -3.20 3.44
CA LYS A 68 -7.53 -3.94 4.62
C LYS A 68 -7.01 -5.38 4.63
N LEU A 69 -7.09 -6.08 3.50
CA LEU A 69 -6.58 -7.44 3.35
C LEU A 69 -5.09 -7.52 3.68
N VAL A 70 -4.28 -6.62 3.09
CA VAL A 70 -2.83 -6.57 3.34
C VAL A 70 -2.53 -6.20 4.80
N SER A 71 -3.24 -5.21 5.36
CA SER A 71 -3.05 -4.79 6.75
C SER A 71 -3.39 -5.92 7.74
N HIS A 72 -4.50 -6.63 7.53
CA HIS A 72 -4.87 -7.77 8.38
C HIS A 72 -3.90 -8.94 8.20
N ALA A 73 -3.38 -9.17 7.00
CA ALA A 73 -2.36 -10.20 6.77
C ALA A 73 -1.10 -9.92 7.60
N TRP A 74 -0.67 -8.66 7.70
CA TRP A 74 0.48 -8.26 8.50
C TRP A 74 0.21 -8.23 10.01
N THR A 75 -0.93 -7.69 10.45
CA THR A 75 -1.21 -7.45 11.87
C THR A 75 -1.78 -8.70 12.57
N ARG A 76 -2.57 -9.53 11.87
CA ARG A 76 -3.24 -10.70 12.43
C ARG A 76 -2.72 -12.02 11.83
N GLY A 77 -2.55 -12.05 10.52
CA GLY A 77 -2.21 -13.26 9.77
C GLY A 77 -0.72 -13.59 9.71
N TYR A 78 0.16 -12.76 10.25
CA TYR A 78 1.61 -12.98 10.16
C TYR A 78 2.06 -14.23 10.93
N TYR A 79 2.65 -15.17 10.19
CA TYR A 79 3.41 -16.30 10.72
C TYR A 79 4.44 -16.72 9.66
N MET A 80 5.68 -16.26 9.81
CA MET A 80 6.77 -16.32 8.83
C MET A 80 6.49 -15.54 7.53
N ARG A 81 5.23 -15.39 7.12
CA ARG A 81 4.74 -14.58 6.00
C ARG A 81 3.42 -13.92 6.39
N PRO A 82 3.11 -12.75 5.83
CA PRO A 82 1.78 -12.14 5.99
C PRO A 82 0.74 -12.93 5.19
N ARG A 83 -0.28 -13.47 5.85
CA ARG A 83 -1.27 -14.33 5.22
C ARG A 83 -2.67 -13.78 5.43
N THR A 84 -3.45 -13.74 4.37
CA THR A 84 -4.91 -13.63 4.43
C THR A 84 -5.54 -15.02 4.41
N ASP A 85 -6.86 -15.11 4.47
CA ASP A 85 -7.60 -16.36 4.29
C ASP A 85 -8.92 -16.13 3.57
N ARG A 86 -9.65 -17.23 3.28
CA ARG A 86 -10.94 -17.17 2.58
C ARG A 86 -11.97 -16.31 3.33
N SER A 87 -11.98 -16.31 4.66
CA SER A 87 -12.94 -15.52 5.44
C SER A 87 -12.72 -14.01 5.33
N GLU A 88 -11.47 -13.57 5.20
CA GLU A 88 -11.14 -12.17 4.96
C GLU A 88 -11.43 -11.79 3.50
N LEU A 89 -11.16 -12.68 2.54
CA LEU A 89 -11.52 -12.45 1.14
C LEU A 89 -13.03 -12.31 0.97
N GLU A 90 -13.86 -13.13 1.65
CA GLU A 90 -15.32 -13.00 1.63
C GLU A 90 -15.80 -11.62 2.14
N LYS A 91 -15.14 -11.06 3.15
CA LYS A 91 -15.51 -9.74 3.69
C LYS A 91 -15.11 -8.58 2.78
N TYR A 92 -13.99 -8.71 2.07
CA TYR A 92 -13.35 -7.60 1.36
C TYR A 92 -13.17 -7.84 -0.13
N HIS A 93 -13.97 -8.73 -0.76
CA HIS A 93 -13.88 -9.08 -2.18
C HIS A 93 -14.34 -7.99 -3.15
N GLU A 94 -15.24 -7.10 -2.70
CA GLU A 94 -15.86 -6.10 -3.57
C GLU A 94 -14.83 -5.18 -4.22
N GLY A 95 -14.94 -4.99 -5.53
CA GLY A 95 -14.04 -4.15 -6.31
C GLY A 95 -12.66 -4.76 -6.56
N LEU A 96 -12.49 -6.07 -6.36
CA LEU A 96 -11.25 -6.79 -6.63
C LEU A 96 -11.39 -7.69 -7.86
N ILE A 97 -10.31 -7.77 -8.65
CA ILE A 97 -10.09 -8.78 -9.68
C ILE A 97 -9.04 -9.74 -9.12
N VAL A 98 -9.25 -11.04 -9.31
CA VAL A 98 -8.40 -12.09 -8.73
C VAL A 98 -7.93 -13.05 -9.81
N CYS A 99 -6.62 -13.41 -9.78
CA CYS A 99 -6.03 -14.38 -10.70
C CYS A 99 -5.38 -15.52 -9.91
N SER A 100 -5.36 -16.72 -10.48
CA SER A 100 -4.94 -17.95 -9.80
C SER A 100 -3.45 -18.06 -9.49
N ALA A 101 -2.67 -17.06 -9.89
CA ALA A 101 -1.23 -16.94 -9.70
C ALA A 101 -0.39 -18.05 -10.36
N CYS A 102 0.88 -18.16 -9.96
CA CYS A 102 1.86 -19.11 -10.48
C CYS A 102 1.63 -20.55 -9.95
N ILE A 103 2.60 -21.44 -10.16
CA ILE A 103 2.57 -22.81 -9.61
C ILE A 103 2.49 -22.88 -8.07
N GLY A 104 2.69 -21.74 -7.39
CA GLY A 104 2.47 -21.57 -5.95
C GLY A 104 1.04 -21.25 -5.58
N GLY A 105 0.16 -20.93 -6.54
CA GLY A 105 -1.26 -20.66 -6.31
C GLY A 105 -2.03 -21.90 -5.84
N GLU A 106 -3.18 -21.72 -5.20
CA GLU A 106 -3.97 -22.82 -4.64
C GLU A 106 -4.37 -23.84 -5.70
N VAL A 107 -4.97 -23.39 -6.79
CA VAL A 107 -5.46 -24.26 -7.86
C VAL A 107 -4.33 -24.96 -8.59
N PRO A 108 -3.30 -24.24 -9.12
CA PRO A 108 -2.18 -24.89 -9.79
C PRO A 108 -1.44 -25.87 -8.86
N LYS A 109 -1.24 -25.52 -7.59
CA LYS A 109 -0.54 -26.37 -6.62
C LYS A 109 -1.27 -27.68 -6.37
N LYS A 110 -2.59 -27.63 -6.22
CA LYS A 110 -3.42 -28.83 -6.06
C LYS A 110 -3.38 -29.71 -7.30
N ILE A 111 -3.44 -29.12 -8.50
CA ILE A 111 -3.30 -29.86 -9.78
C ILE A 111 -1.95 -30.57 -9.86
N ILE A 112 -0.85 -29.88 -9.54
CA ILE A 112 0.51 -30.44 -9.59
C ILE A 112 0.64 -31.64 -8.65
N ASN A 113 -0.04 -31.57 -7.48
CA ASN A 113 -0.04 -32.63 -6.47
C ASN A 113 -1.12 -33.71 -6.69
N ASP A 114 -1.76 -33.75 -7.86
CA ASP A 114 -2.84 -34.69 -8.22
C ASP A 114 -4.10 -34.65 -7.32
N GLN A 115 -4.29 -33.52 -6.63
CA GLN A 115 -5.46 -33.24 -5.78
C GLN A 115 -6.56 -32.55 -6.63
N LEU A 116 -7.07 -33.28 -7.63
CA LEU A 116 -7.93 -32.67 -8.66
C LEU A 116 -9.30 -32.26 -8.13
N GLU A 117 -9.89 -33.00 -7.19
CA GLU A 117 -11.18 -32.65 -6.59
C GLU A 117 -11.09 -31.38 -5.75
N GLU A 118 -10.03 -31.23 -4.96
CA GLU A 118 -9.78 -30.04 -4.15
C GLU A 118 -9.41 -28.83 -5.04
N ALA A 119 -8.73 -29.06 -6.17
CA ALA A 119 -8.46 -27.99 -7.14
C ALA A 119 -9.77 -27.47 -7.75
N GLU A 120 -10.67 -28.37 -8.12
CA GLU A 120 -11.99 -28.02 -8.66
C GLU A 120 -12.88 -27.33 -7.62
N GLU A 121 -12.85 -27.78 -6.35
CA GLU A 121 -13.54 -27.10 -5.26
C GLU A 121 -13.04 -25.66 -5.08
N ALA A 122 -11.72 -25.44 -5.11
CA ALA A 122 -11.15 -24.12 -5.02
C ALA A 122 -11.58 -23.22 -6.19
N VAL A 123 -11.56 -23.74 -7.43
CA VAL A 123 -12.04 -23.00 -8.62
C VAL A 123 -13.49 -22.56 -8.44
N ARG A 124 -14.37 -23.45 -8.00
CA ARG A 124 -15.77 -23.13 -7.74
C ARG A 124 -15.93 -22.06 -6.67
N TRP A 125 -15.15 -22.17 -5.59
CA TRP A 125 -15.21 -21.19 -4.50
C TRP A 125 -14.81 -19.78 -5.00
N TYR A 126 -13.68 -19.66 -5.72
CA TYR A 126 -13.24 -18.38 -6.27
C TYR A 126 -14.23 -17.83 -7.32
N LYS A 127 -14.74 -18.68 -8.23
CA LYS A 127 -15.74 -18.24 -9.23
C LYS A 127 -17.04 -17.79 -8.56
N ASN A 128 -17.49 -18.45 -7.51
CA ASN A 128 -18.70 -18.05 -6.78
C ASN A 128 -18.53 -16.71 -6.06
N LEU A 129 -17.32 -16.43 -5.52
CA LEU A 129 -17.05 -15.20 -4.79
C LEU A 129 -16.82 -14.00 -5.72
N PHE A 130 -16.00 -14.18 -6.75
CA PHE A 130 -15.55 -13.08 -7.62
C PHE A 130 -16.28 -13.02 -8.97
N GLY A 131 -17.07 -14.02 -9.32
CA GLY A 131 -17.82 -14.05 -10.58
C GLY A 131 -16.92 -13.94 -11.80
N ASP A 132 -17.17 -12.94 -12.65
CA ASP A 132 -16.39 -12.67 -13.85
C ASP A 132 -15.09 -11.88 -13.59
N ASP A 133 -14.84 -11.51 -12.36
CA ASP A 133 -13.58 -10.90 -11.93
C ASP A 133 -12.57 -11.95 -11.42
N TYR A 134 -12.86 -13.26 -11.61
CA TYR A 134 -11.90 -14.35 -11.37
C TYR A 134 -11.33 -14.88 -12.68
N TYR A 135 -9.99 -14.99 -12.75
CA TYR A 135 -9.24 -15.47 -13.92
C TYR A 135 -8.33 -16.64 -13.54
N LEU A 136 -8.21 -17.62 -14.43
CA LEU A 136 -7.18 -18.65 -14.33
C LEU A 136 -5.95 -18.20 -15.11
N GLU A 137 -4.79 -18.27 -14.47
CA GLU A 137 -3.54 -17.69 -14.98
C GLU A 137 -2.62 -18.77 -15.52
N LEU A 138 -2.15 -18.59 -16.75
CA LEU A 138 -1.23 -19.49 -17.44
C LEU A 138 0.17 -18.87 -17.48
N GLN A 139 1.19 -19.65 -17.14
CA GLN A 139 2.59 -19.26 -17.20
C GLN A 139 3.43 -20.29 -17.94
N ARG A 140 4.48 -19.84 -18.65
CA ARG A 140 5.36 -20.70 -19.44
C ARG A 140 6.80 -20.22 -19.32
N HIS A 141 7.58 -20.87 -18.47
CA HIS A 141 8.99 -20.54 -18.22
C HIS A 141 9.88 -21.74 -18.58
N LYS A 142 10.19 -21.90 -19.86
CA LYS A 142 11.08 -22.96 -20.31
C LYS A 142 12.54 -22.54 -20.18
N ALA A 143 13.21 -23.04 -19.15
CA ALA A 143 14.63 -22.77 -18.95
C ALA A 143 15.47 -23.18 -20.17
N THR A 144 16.37 -22.30 -20.59
CA THR A 144 17.21 -22.48 -21.79
C THR A 144 18.70 -22.49 -21.50
N VAL A 145 19.09 -22.13 -20.25
CA VAL A 145 20.50 -21.99 -19.87
C VAL A 145 20.85 -22.89 -18.69
N PRO A 146 22.13 -23.28 -18.56
CA PRO A 146 22.61 -24.05 -17.40
C PRO A 146 22.33 -23.31 -16.09
N ARG A 147 22.27 -24.05 -14.97
CA ARG A 147 22.01 -23.53 -13.64
C ARG A 147 20.68 -22.74 -13.51
N ALA A 148 19.68 -23.11 -14.30
CA ALA A 148 18.30 -22.64 -14.17
C ALA A 148 17.42 -23.77 -13.65
N ASN A 149 16.21 -23.41 -13.17
CA ASN A 149 15.22 -24.40 -12.78
C ASN A 149 14.54 -25.00 -14.03
N HIS A 150 14.94 -26.21 -14.41
CA HIS A 150 14.36 -26.93 -15.54
C HIS A 150 13.08 -27.71 -15.20
N GLU A 151 12.73 -27.83 -13.91
CA GLU A 151 11.57 -28.60 -13.48
C GLU A 151 10.27 -27.76 -13.48
N ALA A 152 10.39 -26.43 -13.41
CA ALA A 152 9.23 -25.55 -13.36
C ALA A 152 8.33 -25.67 -14.61
N TYR A 153 8.91 -25.74 -15.80
CA TYR A 153 8.14 -25.78 -17.05
C TYR A 153 7.26 -27.02 -17.20
N PRO A 154 7.74 -28.25 -16.95
CA PRO A 154 6.88 -29.44 -16.95
C PRO A 154 5.72 -29.34 -15.96
N LEU A 155 5.95 -28.75 -14.79
CA LEU A 155 4.89 -28.51 -13.79
C LEU A 155 3.87 -27.49 -14.31
N GLN A 156 4.32 -26.42 -14.94
CA GLN A 156 3.45 -25.43 -15.58
C GLN A 156 2.62 -26.07 -16.72
N GLN A 157 3.22 -26.93 -17.55
CA GLN A 157 2.49 -27.66 -18.61
C GLN A 157 1.38 -28.52 -18.02
N LYS A 158 1.66 -29.28 -16.95
CA LYS A 158 0.65 -30.09 -16.23
C LYS A 158 -0.47 -29.21 -15.69
N ALA A 159 -0.12 -28.11 -15.01
CA ALA A 159 -1.10 -27.19 -14.46
C ALA A 159 -1.94 -26.53 -15.56
N ASN A 160 -1.32 -25.98 -16.60
CA ASN A 160 -1.99 -25.25 -17.68
C ASN A 160 -2.99 -26.12 -18.44
N ALA A 161 -2.67 -27.38 -18.71
CA ALA A 161 -3.58 -28.31 -19.37
C ALA A 161 -4.89 -28.47 -18.56
N LYS A 162 -4.78 -28.63 -17.24
CA LYS A 162 -5.95 -28.78 -16.37
C LYS A 162 -6.67 -27.46 -16.11
N LEU A 163 -5.94 -26.35 -16.01
CA LEU A 163 -6.53 -25.01 -15.89
C LEU A 163 -7.41 -24.69 -17.12
N LEU A 164 -6.96 -24.99 -18.34
CA LEU A 164 -7.75 -24.82 -19.56
C LEU A 164 -9.02 -25.70 -19.58
N GLU A 165 -8.95 -26.92 -19.07
CA GLU A 165 -10.13 -27.80 -18.89
C GLU A 165 -11.13 -27.19 -17.91
N LEU A 166 -10.65 -26.74 -16.73
CA LEU A 166 -11.48 -26.13 -15.69
C LEU A 166 -12.07 -24.79 -16.14
N ALA A 167 -11.30 -23.99 -16.89
CA ALA A 167 -11.77 -22.75 -17.50
C ALA A 167 -13.00 -22.97 -18.37
N ARG A 168 -12.96 -23.95 -19.27
CA ARG A 168 -14.10 -24.30 -20.12
C ARG A 168 -15.27 -24.87 -19.32
N LYS A 169 -14.99 -25.70 -18.32
CA LYS A 169 -16.02 -26.36 -17.48
C LYS A 169 -16.83 -25.35 -16.66
N TYR A 170 -16.19 -24.30 -16.15
CA TYR A 170 -16.78 -23.33 -15.22
C TYR A 170 -17.00 -21.95 -15.82
N ASP A 171 -16.82 -21.82 -17.14
CA ASP A 171 -16.93 -20.54 -17.84
C ASP A 171 -16.07 -19.44 -17.15
N ILE A 172 -14.77 -19.74 -17.00
CA ILE A 172 -13.80 -18.82 -16.43
C ILE A 172 -12.81 -18.44 -17.52
N LYS A 173 -12.55 -17.16 -17.66
CA LYS A 173 -11.56 -16.66 -18.61
C LYS A 173 -10.15 -16.97 -18.15
N VAL A 174 -9.29 -17.30 -19.11
CA VAL A 174 -7.85 -17.50 -18.87
C VAL A 174 -7.09 -16.23 -19.24
N ILE A 175 -6.03 -15.96 -18.51
CA ILE A 175 -5.02 -14.95 -18.87
C ILE A 175 -3.64 -15.58 -18.92
N CYS A 176 -2.69 -14.90 -19.54
CA CYS A 176 -1.29 -15.27 -19.45
C CYS A 176 -0.48 -14.19 -18.74
N SER A 177 0.53 -14.60 -17.98
CA SER A 177 1.50 -13.72 -17.35
C SER A 177 2.92 -14.30 -17.45
N ASN A 178 3.91 -13.48 -17.14
CA ASN A 178 5.31 -13.92 -17.14
C ASN A 178 5.96 -13.86 -15.75
N ASP A 179 5.20 -13.64 -14.69
CA ASP A 179 5.72 -13.63 -13.30
C ASP A 179 7.04 -12.83 -13.20
N VAL A 180 7.01 -11.58 -13.65
CA VAL A 180 8.22 -10.77 -13.89
C VAL A 180 8.93 -10.46 -12.58
N HIS A 181 10.22 -10.83 -12.50
CA HIS A 181 11.09 -10.58 -11.36
C HIS A 181 12.26 -9.64 -11.69
N PHE A 182 12.56 -9.44 -12.97
CA PHE A 182 13.59 -8.52 -13.45
C PHE A 182 13.24 -7.98 -14.84
N VAL A 183 13.89 -6.88 -15.26
CA VAL A 183 13.46 -6.10 -16.43
C VAL A 183 13.90 -6.78 -17.73
N ASP A 184 15.19 -7.02 -17.91
CA ASP A 184 15.77 -7.53 -19.14
C ASP A 184 16.33 -8.94 -18.95
N GLU A 185 16.39 -9.75 -20.02
CA GLU A 185 16.90 -11.12 -19.99
C GLU A 185 18.32 -11.19 -19.40
N GLU A 186 19.18 -10.22 -19.71
CA GLU A 186 20.55 -10.13 -19.19
C GLU A 186 20.63 -9.94 -17.67
N ASN A 187 19.55 -9.43 -17.03
CA ASN A 187 19.50 -9.25 -15.58
C ASN A 187 19.30 -10.56 -14.81
N ALA A 188 19.06 -11.68 -15.48
CA ALA A 188 18.83 -12.98 -14.86
C ALA A 188 19.97 -13.42 -13.93
N GLU A 189 21.22 -13.17 -14.31
CA GLU A 189 22.39 -13.51 -13.49
C GLU A 189 22.51 -12.63 -12.24
N ALA A 190 22.18 -11.33 -12.36
CA ALA A 190 22.14 -10.42 -11.22
C ALA A 190 21.05 -10.83 -10.23
N HIS A 191 19.85 -11.16 -10.74
CA HIS A 191 18.75 -11.67 -9.93
C HIS A 191 19.12 -12.96 -9.19
N ASP A 192 19.78 -13.92 -9.85
CA ASP A 192 20.22 -15.17 -9.25
C ASP A 192 21.19 -14.92 -8.05
N ARG A 193 22.09 -13.95 -8.18
CA ARG A 193 22.98 -13.53 -7.06
C ARG A 193 22.24 -12.84 -5.93
N LEU A 194 21.23 -12.00 -6.24
CA LEU A 194 20.39 -11.37 -5.23
C LEU A 194 19.58 -12.41 -4.43
N ILE A 195 19.09 -13.47 -5.07
CA ILE A 195 18.44 -14.59 -4.38
C ILE A 195 19.42 -15.28 -3.41
N CYS A 196 20.66 -15.53 -3.83
CA CYS A 196 21.69 -16.08 -2.93
C CYS A 196 21.93 -15.18 -1.73
N LEU A 197 22.10 -13.88 -1.94
CA LEU A 197 22.28 -12.90 -0.87
C LEU A 197 21.09 -12.88 0.11
N SER A 198 19.87 -12.84 -0.41
CA SER A 198 18.65 -12.77 0.43
C SER A 198 18.37 -14.05 1.21
N THR A 199 18.80 -15.21 0.70
CA THR A 199 18.59 -16.52 1.33
C THR A 199 19.78 -17.00 2.15
N GLY A 200 20.92 -16.29 2.13
CA GLY A 200 22.15 -16.70 2.80
C GLY A 200 22.76 -17.97 2.19
N LYS A 201 22.62 -18.15 0.89
CA LYS A 201 23.10 -19.33 0.15
C LYS A 201 24.22 -18.96 -0.83
N ASP A 202 25.18 -19.86 -1.00
CA ASP A 202 26.22 -19.73 -2.00
C ASP A 202 25.74 -20.17 -3.39
N LEU A 203 26.38 -19.65 -4.43
CA LEU A 203 26.04 -19.97 -5.83
C LEU A 203 26.17 -21.48 -6.16
N ASP A 204 27.03 -22.18 -5.44
CA ASP A 204 27.29 -23.62 -5.63
C ASP A 204 26.45 -24.50 -4.69
N ASP A 205 25.64 -23.92 -3.79
CA ASP A 205 24.77 -24.71 -2.90
C ASP A 205 23.67 -25.40 -3.73
N PRO A 206 23.61 -26.74 -3.75
CA PRO A 206 22.62 -27.47 -4.52
C PRO A 206 21.18 -27.33 -4.00
N THR A 207 21.01 -26.80 -2.78
CA THR A 207 19.70 -26.61 -2.13
C THR A 207 19.15 -25.19 -2.29
N ARG A 208 19.88 -24.32 -2.98
CA ARG A 208 19.44 -22.95 -3.19
C ARG A 208 18.24 -22.85 -4.12
N MET A 209 17.46 -21.80 -3.94
CA MET A 209 16.36 -21.48 -4.84
C MET A 209 16.91 -21.10 -6.23
N LEU A 210 16.33 -21.67 -7.26
CA LEU A 210 16.62 -21.39 -8.67
C LEU A 210 15.35 -20.96 -9.38
N TYR A 211 15.45 -19.89 -10.15
CA TYR A 211 14.43 -19.48 -11.11
C TYR A 211 14.76 -20.06 -12.49
N THR A 212 13.81 -19.99 -13.43
CA THR A 212 14.02 -20.50 -14.80
C THR A 212 14.88 -19.57 -15.63
N LYS A 213 15.12 -18.34 -15.15
CA LYS A 213 15.76 -17.22 -15.86
C LYS A 213 14.93 -16.73 -17.06
N GLN A 214 13.62 -17.01 -17.07
CA GLN A 214 12.67 -16.55 -18.07
C GLN A 214 11.70 -15.50 -17.52
N GLU A 215 11.84 -15.12 -16.25
CA GLU A 215 10.96 -14.22 -15.51
C GLU A 215 11.27 -12.73 -15.76
N TRP A 216 11.65 -12.37 -16.99
CA TRP A 216 11.91 -11.00 -17.41
C TRP A 216 10.71 -10.38 -18.15
N MET A 217 10.71 -9.03 -18.27
CA MET A 217 9.60 -8.29 -18.86
C MET A 217 9.60 -8.46 -20.40
N LYS A 218 8.87 -9.45 -20.87
CA LYS A 218 8.74 -9.76 -22.30
C LYS A 218 7.92 -8.72 -23.05
N THR A 219 8.30 -8.46 -24.27
CA THR A 219 7.54 -7.63 -25.22
C THR A 219 6.21 -8.31 -25.58
N LYS A 220 5.27 -7.51 -26.09
CA LYS A 220 4.00 -8.06 -26.63
C LYS A 220 4.22 -9.12 -27.71
N ALA A 221 5.22 -8.94 -28.57
CA ALA A 221 5.54 -9.92 -29.63
C ALA A 221 6.01 -11.24 -29.06
N GLU A 222 6.87 -11.22 -28.04
CA GLU A 222 7.38 -12.42 -27.36
C GLU A 222 6.28 -13.14 -26.59
N MET A 223 5.42 -12.41 -25.87
CA MET A 223 4.26 -13.00 -25.20
C MET A 223 3.28 -13.62 -26.21
N ASN A 224 3.04 -12.98 -27.36
CA ASN A 224 2.21 -13.52 -28.42
C ASN A 224 2.79 -14.82 -28.98
N ALA A 225 4.10 -14.89 -29.21
CA ALA A 225 4.76 -16.11 -29.66
C ALA A 225 4.71 -17.23 -28.60
N LEU A 226 4.83 -16.87 -27.33
CA LEU A 226 4.82 -17.83 -26.21
C LEU A 226 3.44 -18.48 -26.00
N PHE A 227 2.36 -17.77 -26.30
CA PHE A 227 0.97 -18.19 -26.11
C PHE A 227 0.14 -18.22 -27.40
N GLU A 228 0.78 -18.44 -28.56
CA GLU A 228 0.12 -18.46 -29.88
C GLU A 228 -1.01 -19.49 -30.01
N ASP A 229 -0.93 -20.57 -29.24
CA ASP A 229 -1.91 -21.66 -29.18
C ASP A 229 -3.11 -21.35 -28.26
N VAL A 230 -3.04 -20.27 -27.46
CA VAL A 230 -4.12 -19.81 -26.54
C VAL A 230 -4.28 -18.28 -26.65
N PRO A 231 -4.66 -17.78 -27.85
CA PRO A 231 -4.70 -16.32 -28.07
C PRO A 231 -5.71 -15.59 -27.18
N GLU A 232 -6.74 -16.28 -26.69
CA GLU A 232 -7.68 -15.72 -25.73
C GLU A 232 -7.04 -15.34 -24.38
N ALA A 233 -5.99 -16.06 -23.97
CA ALA A 233 -5.25 -15.71 -22.74
C ALA A 233 -4.52 -14.37 -22.86
N LEU A 234 -4.14 -13.98 -24.07
CA LEU A 234 -3.54 -12.68 -24.37
C LEU A 234 -4.60 -11.57 -24.41
N SER A 235 -5.68 -11.81 -25.17
CA SER A 235 -6.75 -10.80 -25.31
C SER A 235 -7.47 -10.51 -23.99
N ASN A 236 -7.66 -11.51 -23.13
CA ASN A 236 -8.30 -11.34 -21.82
C ASN A 236 -7.47 -10.46 -20.85
N THR A 237 -6.16 -10.28 -21.08
CA THR A 237 -5.38 -9.30 -20.29
C THR A 237 -5.86 -7.87 -20.55
N LEU A 238 -6.29 -7.57 -21.77
CA LEU A 238 -6.88 -6.27 -22.12
C LEU A 238 -8.23 -6.08 -21.46
N GLU A 239 -9.02 -7.15 -21.30
CA GLU A 239 -10.28 -7.08 -20.56
C GLU A 239 -10.08 -6.65 -19.11
N ILE A 240 -9.02 -7.16 -18.44
CA ILE A 240 -8.66 -6.69 -17.10
C ILE A 240 -8.36 -5.19 -17.11
N LEU A 241 -7.58 -4.73 -18.08
CA LEU A 241 -7.27 -3.31 -18.26
C LEU A 241 -8.55 -2.46 -18.44
N ASP A 242 -9.50 -2.95 -19.24
CA ASP A 242 -10.78 -2.26 -19.49
C ASP A 242 -11.68 -2.24 -18.25
N LYS A 243 -11.69 -3.31 -17.46
CA LYS A 243 -12.46 -3.41 -16.21
C LYS A 243 -11.96 -2.48 -15.09
N VAL A 244 -10.68 -2.16 -15.08
CA VAL A 244 -10.11 -1.27 -14.06
C VAL A 244 -10.58 0.16 -14.34
N GLU A 245 -11.18 0.79 -13.35
CA GLU A 245 -11.62 2.19 -13.42
C GLU A 245 -10.43 3.14 -13.22
N TYR A 246 -10.56 4.38 -13.68
CA TYR A 246 -9.62 5.45 -13.30
C TYR A 246 -9.96 5.94 -11.89
N TYR A 247 -9.02 5.84 -10.99
CA TYR A 247 -9.10 6.38 -9.63
C TYR A 247 -7.75 6.91 -9.19
N SER A 248 -7.74 7.88 -8.28
CA SER A 248 -6.51 8.41 -7.71
C SER A 248 -6.25 7.81 -6.35
N ILE A 249 -5.01 7.39 -6.13
CA ILE A 249 -4.50 7.02 -4.80
C ILE A 249 -3.83 8.21 -4.12
N ASP A 250 -3.71 9.35 -4.83
CA ASP A 250 -3.15 10.57 -4.28
C ASP A 250 -4.21 11.33 -3.49
N HIS A 251 -3.86 11.73 -2.29
CA HIS A 251 -4.69 12.53 -1.40
C HIS A 251 -3.81 13.46 -0.55
N ALA A 252 -4.42 14.48 0.01
CA ALA A 252 -3.72 15.34 0.95
C ALA A 252 -3.13 14.52 2.12
N PRO A 253 -1.94 14.89 2.62
CA PRO A 253 -1.31 14.21 3.74
C PRO A 253 -2.26 14.13 4.93
N ILE A 254 -2.45 12.92 5.46
CA ILE A 254 -3.26 12.67 6.65
C ILE A 254 -2.33 12.76 7.86
N MET A 255 -2.51 13.81 8.66
CA MET A 255 -1.83 13.91 9.95
C MET A 255 -2.61 13.12 10.99
N PRO A 256 -2.00 12.12 11.64
CA PRO A 256 -2.65 11.42 12.74
C PRO A 256 -2.91 12.38 13.89
N THR A 257 -3.96 12.11 14.66
CA THR A 257 -4.37 12.93 15.79
C THR A 257 -3.74 12.38 17.08
N PHE A 258 -3.01 13.21 17.80
CA PHE A 258 -2.49 12.86 19.12
C PHE A 258 -3.61 12.89 20.18
N ALA A 259 -3.70 11.87 21.03
CA ALA A 259 -4.66 11.83 22.12
C ALA A 259 -4.19 12.71 23.28
N ILE A 260 -4.70 13.95 23.35
CA ILE A 260 -4.42 14.85 24.46
C ILE A 260 -5.22 14.40 25.68
N PRO A 261 -4.64 14.36 26.90
CA PRO A 261 -5.35 14.03 28.13
C PRO A 261 -6.52 14.99 28.36
N GLU A 262 -7.69 14.46 28.70
CA GLU A 262 -8.92 15.23 28.88
C GLU A 262 -8.82 16.27 30.03
N ASP A 263 -8.01 15.98 31.05
CA ASP A 263 -7.74 16.89 32.18
C ASP A 263 -6.94 18.14 31.77
N PHE A 264 -6.22 18.08 30.63
CA PHE A 264 -5.60 19.28 30.07
C PHE A 264 -6.61 20.14 29.30
N GLY A 265 -7.50 19.50 28.55
CA GLY A 265 -8.54 20.16 27.77
C GLY A 265 -9.05 19.35 26.61
N THR A 266 -10.19 19.78 26.10
CA THR A 266 -10.83 19.16 24.92
C THR A 266 -11.03 20.20 23.82
N GLU A 267 -11.16 19.74 22.59
CA GLU A 267 -11.45 20.62 21.46
C GLU A 267 -12.75 21.40 21.65
N GLU A 268 -13.79 20.76 22.20
CA GLU A 268 -15.05 21.41 22.53
C GLU A 268 -14.85 22.51 23.56
N GLY A 269 -14.06 22.28 24.61
CA GLY A 269 -13.71 23.29 25.60
C GLY A 269 -12.97 24.49 24.98
N TYR A 270 -12.12 24.25 24.00
CA TYR A 270 -11.40 25.29 23.27
C TYR A 270 -12.34 26.10 22.37
N ARG A 271 -13.34 25.47 21.71
CA ARG A 271 -14.38 26.15 20.93
C ARG A 271 -15.26 27.07 21.79
N GLN A 272 -15.46 26.72 23.06
CA GLN A 272 -16.18 27.57 23.99
C GLN A 272 -15.34 28.73 24.57
N LYS A 273 -14.03 28.51 24.68
CA LYS A 273 -13.09 29.45 25.30
C LYS A 273 -12.57 30.53 24.34
N TYR A 274 -12.31 30.16 23.10
CA TYR A 274 -11.66 31.02 22.08
C TYR A 274 -12.63 31.34 20.95
N THR A 275 -12.64 32.60 20.49
CA THR A 275 -13.38 33.01 19.30
C THR A 275 -12.53 32.80 18.04
N GLU A 276 -13.17 32.80 16.87
CA GLU A 276 -12.46 32.80 15.60
C GLU A 276 -11.48 33.97 15.44
N LYS A 277 -11.86 35.14 16.04
CA LYS A 277 -10.98 36.30 16.04
C LYS A 277 -9.71 36.05 16.87
N ASP A 278 -9.85 35.43 18.04
CA ASP A 278 -8.68 35.09 18.87
C ASP A 278 -7.74 34.16 18.13
N LEU A 279 -8.28 33.16 17.42
CA LEU A 279 -7.48 32.25 16.58
C LEU A 279 -6.87 32.98 15.37
N PHE A 280 -7.62 33.88 14.71
CA PHE A 280 -7.09 34.68 13.62
C PHE A 280 -5.88 35.49 14.08
N ASP A 281 -6.02 36.24 15.17
CA ASP A 281 -4.93 37.05 15.73
C ASP A 281 -3.73 36.18 16.11
N GLU A 282 -3.94 35.08 16.82
CA GLU A 282 -2.87 34.19 17.29
C GLU A 282 -2.10 33.49 16.16
N PHE A 283 -2.75 33.15 15.05
CA PHE A 283 -2.11 32.44 13.95
C PHE A 283 -1.56 33.34 12.83
N THR A 284 -1.91 34.62 12.81
CA THR A 284 -1.49 35.55 11.75
C THR A 284 -0.52 36.64 12.22
N GLN A 285 -0.39 36.86 13.54
CA GLN A 285 0.58 37.74 14.14
C GLN A 285 1.93 37.03 14.36
N ASP A 286 3.00 37.81 14.62
CA ASP A 286 4.29 37.25 15.03
C ASP A 286 4.30 36.79 16.49
N GLU A 287 5.41 36.28 16.98
CA GLU A 287 5.59 35.78 18.36
C GLU A 287 5.43 36.87 19.43
N ASN A 288 5.48 38.15 19.04
CA ASN A 288 5.30 39.32 19.89
C ASN A 288 3.90 39.93 19.78
N GLY A 289 2.99 39.31 19.00
CA GLY A 289 1.64 39.79 18.77
C GLY A 289 1.51 40.97 17.79
N LYS A 290 2.54 41.18 16.93
CA LYS A 290 2.50 42.22 15.92
C LYS A 290 1.91 41.70 14.62
N VAL A 291 1.03 42.47 13.99
CA VAL A 291 0.47 42.16 12.67
C VAL A 291 1.60 42.28 11.62
N VAL A 292 1.88 41.16 10.95
CA VAL A 292 2.94 41.03 9.94
C VAL A 292 2.40 40.58 8.58
N LEU A 293 1.14 40.23 8.48
CA LEU A 293 0.45 39.83 7.25
C LEU A 293 -0.66 40.84 6.94
N ASP A 294 -0.87 41.14 5.65
CA ASP A 294 -2.07 41.81 5.22
C ASP A 294 -3.29 40.84 5.33
N GLU A 295 -4.49 41.38 5.16
CA GLU A 295 -5.73 40.63 5.36
C GLU A 295 -5.87 39.44 4.39
N ASP A 296 -5.46 39.59 3.13
CA ASP A 296 -5.53 38.54 2.13
C ASP A 296 -4.56 37.39 2.43
N ALA A 297 -3.30 37.73 2.78
CA ALA A 297 -2.29 36.75 3.17
C ALA A 297 -2.66 36.04 4.49
N ALA A 298 -3.25 36.74 5.44
CA ALA A 298 -3.74 36.19 6.69
C ALA A 298 -4.87 35.15 6.42
N ASN A 299 -5.89 35.53 5.64
CA ASN A 299 -6.97 34.64 5.25
C ASN A 299 -6.47 33.40 4.45
N ALA A 300 -5.53 33.60 3.54
CA ALA A 300 -4.91 32.51 2.80
C ALA A 300 -4.17 31.54 3.75
N LYS A 301 -3.48 32.06 4.77
CA LYS A 301 -2.82 31.24 5.80
C LYS A 301 -3.82 30.40 6.60
N ILE A 302 -4.92 31.00 7.07
CA ILE A 302 -6.00 30.30 7.78
C ILE A 302 -6.56 29.16 6.91
N LYS A 303 -6.86 29.46 5.64
CA LYS A 303 -7.36 28.45 4.70
C LYS A 303 -6.36 27.31 4.49
N ARG A 304 -5.06 27.62 4.36
CA ARG A 304 -3.99 26.60 4.22
C ARG A 304 -3.89 25.69 5.45
N LEU A 305 -4.12 26.22 6.66
CA LEU A 305 -4.14 25.46 7.90
C LEU A 305 -5.41 24.59 8.07
N GLY A 306 -6.37 24.72 7.16
CA GLY A 306 -7.59 23.91 7.12
C GLY A 306 -8.84 24.59 7.69
N GLY A 307 -8.80 25.93 7.84
CA GLY A 307 -9.90 26.74 8.36
C GLY A 307 -10.04 26.68 9.88
N TYR A 308 -10.98 27.47 10.41
CA TYR A 308 -11.17 27.60 11.86
C TYR A 308 -11.46 26.27 12.55
N ASP A 309 -12.16 25.34 11.89
CA ASP A 309 -12.46 24.03 12.47
C ASP A 309 -11.20 23.26 12.86
N LYS A 310 -10.15 23.33 12.03
CA LYS A 310 -8.87 22.70 12.38
C LYS A 310 -8.02 23.53 13.32
N LEU A 311 -8.15 24.85 13.31
CA LEU A 311 -7.35 25.73 14.17
C LEU A 311 -7.60 25.50 15.65
N TYR A 312 -8.82 25.20 16.08
CA TYR A 312 -9.10 24.83 17.47
C TYR A 312 -8.27 23.63 17.92
N ARG A 313 -8.17 22.63 17.06
CA ARG A 313 -7.36 21.45 17.34
C ARG A 313 -5.87 21.77 17.36
N ILE A 314 -5.37 22.51 16.38
CA ILE A 314 -3.96 22.94 16.33
C ILE A 314 -3.60 23.77 17.56
N LYS A 315 -4.50 24.67 18.01
CA LYS A 315 -4.32 25.46 19.23
C LYS A 315 -4.21 24.58 20.48
N LEU A 316 -5.11 23.63 20.65
CA LEU A 316 -5.09 22.69 21.77
C LEU A 316 -3.78 21.87 21.79
N GLU A 317 -3.35 21.35 20.64
CA GLU A 317 -2.09 20.62 20.49
C GLU A 317 -0.88 21.50 20.77
N ALA A 318 -0.88 22.76 20.31
CA ALA A 318 0.21 23.70 20.55
C ALA A 318 0.34 24.07 22.03
N ASP A 319 -0.77 24.29 22.72
CA ASP A 319 -0.76 24.61 24.16
C ASP A 319 -0.27 23.41 24.99
N TYR A 320 -0.68 22.20 24.62
CA TYR A 320 -0.20 20.98 25.29
C TYR A 320 1.29 20.73 25.02
N LEU A 321 1.74 20.92 23.77
CA LEU A 321 3.16 20.83 23.42
C LEU A 321 3.97 21.87 24.22
N ALA A 322 3.49 23.11 24.32
CA ALA A 322 4.15 24.15 25.10
C ALA A 322 4.29 23.75 26.57
N LYS A 323 3.23 23.21 27.19
CA LYS A 323 3.28 22.70 28.55
C LYS A 323 4.37 21.65 28.70
N LEU A 324 4.39 20.65 27.85
CA LEU A 324 5.40 19.57 27.92
C LEU A 324 6.83 20.08 27.71
N ALA A 325 7.00 21.02 26.75
CA ALA A 325 8.31 21.62 26.45
C ALA A 325 8.86 22.43 27.64
N PHE A 326 8.03 23.27 28.26
CA PHE A 326 8.45 24.04 29.44
C PHE A 326 8.70 23.13 30.64
N ASP A 327 7.86 22.12 30.89
CA ASP A 327 8.08 21.14 31.97
C ASP A 327 9.38 20.35 31.74
N GLY A 328 9.70 20.01 30.50
CA GLY A 328 10.95 19.35 30.13
C GLY A 328 12.17 20.26 30.27
N ALA A 329 12.06 21.51 29.82
CA ALA A 329 13.12 22.50 29.92
C ALA A 329 13.51 22.80 31.38
N LYS A 330 12.53 22.92 32.28
CA LYS A 330 12.81 23.10 33.71
C LYS A 330 13.60 21.94 34.31
N LYS A 331 13.33 20.70 33.88
CA LYS A 331 14.09 19.52 34.32
C LYS A 331 15.52 19.50 33.79
N LEU A 332 15.75 20.02 32.57
CA LEU A 332 17.06 19.98 31.92
C LEU A 332 17.94 21.18 32.27
N TYR A 333 17.34 22.36 32.37
CA TYR A 333 18.07 23.65 32.49
C TYR A 333 17.85 24.33 33.85
N GLY A 334 16.99 23.78 34.73
CA GLY A 334 16.68 24.32 36.05
C GLY A 334 15.43 25.22 36.06
N ASP A 335 14.94 25.54 37.28
CA ASP A 335 13.81 26.44 37.52
C ASP A 335 14.28 27.52 38.52
N PRO A 336 14.25 28.82 38.14
CA PRO A 336 13.71 29.40 36.91
C PRO A 336 14.63 29.20 35.69
N LEU A 337 14.00 29.10 34.50
CA LEU A 337 14.71 29.09 33.23
C LEU A 337 15.38 30.45 32.97
N SER A 338 16.54 30.47 32.33
CA SER A 338 17.16 31.70 31.84
C SER A 338 16.30 32.34 30.73
N ASP A 339 16.48 33.65 30.53
CA ASP A 339 15.73 34.38 29.54
C ASP A 339 16.06 33.90 28.11
N GLU A 340 17.32 33.57 27.83
CA GLU A 340 17.77 32.97 26.56
C GLU A 340 17.01 31.66 26.25
N VAL A 341 16.88 30.75 27.21
CA VAL A 341 16.14 29.49 27.03
C VAL A 341 14.66 29.73 26.81
N LYS A 342 14.08 30.68 27.54
CA LYS A 342 12.67 31.04 27.37
C LYS A 342 12.37 31.62 25.99
N GLU A 343 13.18 32.61 25.56
CA GLU A 343 13.05 33.23 24.25
C GLU A 343 13.15 32.19 23.13
N ARG A 344 14.12 31.29 23.23
CA ARG A 344 14.28 30.21 22.26
C ARG A 344 13.09 29.25 22.24
N LEU A 345 12.57 28.83 23.39
CA LEU A 345 11.40 27.98 23.48
C LEU A 345 10.15 28.63 22.86
N VAL A 346 9.90 29.92 23.21
CA VAL A 346 8.77 30.67 22.68
C VAL A 346 8.85 30.74 21.16
N PHE A 347 10.02 31.06 20.62
CA PHE A 347 10.23 31.14 19.17
C PHE A 347 9.98 29.80 18.48
N GLU A 348 10.57 28.70 18.96
CA GLU A 348 10.39 27.39 18.32
C GLU A 348 8.94 26.90 18.41
N LEU A 349 8.29 27.05 19.55
CA LEU A 349 6.88 26.68 19.75
C LEU A 349 5.95 27.53 18.84
N TYR A 350 6.27 28.82 18.68
CA TYR A 350 5.55 29.69 17.74
C TYR A 350 5.66 29.16 16.30
N ILE A 351 6.85 28.80 15.84
CA ILE A 351 7.05 28.23 14.49
C ILE A 351 6.26 26.94 14.33
N MET A 352 6.36 25.98 15.25
CA MET A 352 5.64 24.70 15.22
C MET A 352 4.12 24.92 15.15
N LYS A 353 3.57 25.85 15.94
CA LYS A 353 2.17 26.21 15.96
C LYS A 353 1.73 26.83 14.63
N THR A 354 2.42 27.87 14.17
CA THR A 354 2.01 28.66 13.00
C THR A 354 2.22 27.92 11.67
N MET A 355 3.04 26.87 11.65
CA MET A 355 3.18 25.93 10.55
C MET A 355 2.13 24.82 10.56
N GLY A 356 1.40 24.65 11.68
CA GLY A 356 0.33 23.65 11.80
C GLY A 356 0.78 22.25 12.20
N PHE A 357 1.97 22.09 12.76
CA PHE A 357 2.58 20.79 13.07
C PHE A 357 2.75 20.43 14.56
N PRO A 358 2.07 21.06 15.55
CA PRO A 358 2.29 20.70 16.94
C PRO A 358 1.95 19.23 17.23
N GLY A 359 0.89 18.69 16.59
CA GLY A 359 0.50 17.29 16.73
C GLY A 359 1.60 16.31 16.27
N TYR A 360 2.34 16.64 15.23
CA TYR A 360 3.48 15.84 14.80
C TYR A 360 4.56 15.71 15.90
N PHE A 361 4.93 16.83 16.51
CA PHE A 361 5.93 16.82 17.59
C PHE A 361 5.44 16.07 18.83
N LEU A 362 4.15 16.13 19.14
CA LEU A 362 3.55 15.35 20.23
C LEU A 362 3.64 13.83 19.95
N ILE A 363 3.36 13.41 18.73
CA ILE A 363 3.46 12.00 18.30
C ILE A 363 4.91 11.51 18.38
N VAL A 364 5.86 12.30 17.85
CA VAL A 364 7.29 11.95 17.91
C VAL A 364 7.79 11.83 19.35
N GLN A 365 7.38 12.77 20.19
CA GLN A 365 7.72 12.75 21.63
C GLN A 365 7.16 11.49 22.30
N ASP A 366 5.93 11.08 21.98
CA ASP A 366 5.31 9.86 22.50
C ASP A 366 6.06 8.60 22.08
N PHE A 367 6.46 8.49 20.82
CA PHE A 367 7.29 7.39 20.32
C PHE A 367 8.62 7.29 21.09
N ILE A 368 9.29 8.44 21.30
CA ILE A 368 10.56 8.48 22.02
C ILE A 368 10.36 8.05 23.48
N ASN A 369 9.29 8.53 24.14
CA ASN A 369 8.97 8.14 25.50
C ASN A 369 8.62 6.65 25.62
N ALA A 370 7.78 6.13 24.70
CA ALA A 370 7.45 4.72 24.64
C ALA A 370 8.69 3.83 24.48
N ALA A 371 9.62 4.22 23.60
CA ALA A 371 10.87 3.50 23.40
C ALA A 371 11.79 3.53 24.62
N ARG A 372 11.77 4.61 25.43
CA ARG A 372 12.58 4.74 26.65
C ARG A 372 12.03 3.97 27.84
N THR A 373 10.73 3.72 27.90
CA THR A 373 10.08 3.18 29.10
C THR A 373 10.19 1.66 29.27
N PRO A 374 10.04 0.79 28.26
CA PRO A 374 10.03 -0.65 28.47
C PRO A 374 11.34 -1.38 28.22
N VAL A 375 12.21 -0.94 27.31
CA VAL A 375 13.39 -1.74 26.90
C VAL A 375 14.48 -0.86 26.29
N SER A 376 15.43 -0.40 27.10
CA SER A 376 16.83 -0.13 26.73
C SER A 376 17.21 0.61 25.43
N TYR A 377 16.35 1.35 24.77
CA TYR A 377 16.76 2.29 23.73
C TYR A 377 16.96 3.69 24.29
N THR A 378 18.08 3.88 24.94
CA THR A 378 18.40 5.09 25.70
C THR A 378 18.76 6.31 24.85
N HIS A 379 18.84 6.18 23.52
CA HIS A 379 19.45 7.18 22.64
C HIS A 379 18.62 7.59 21.42
N LEU A 380 17.32 7.27 21.35
CA LEU A 380 16.45 7.79 20.30
C LEU A 380 16.27 9.31 20.44
N ARG A 381 16.63 10.05 19.41
CA ARG A 381 16.43 11.50 19.29
C ARG A 381 15.56 11.77 18.05
N ALA A 382 14.78 12.85 18.09
CA ALA A 382 13.83 13.19 17.02
C ALA A 382 14.50 13.37 15.63
N HIS A 383 15.76 13.78 15.57
CA HIS A 383 16.52 13.95 14.34
C HIS A 383 17.20 12.66 13.83
N GLU A 384 17.15 11.57 14.60
CA GLU A 384 17.67 10.26 14.18
C GLU A 384 16.62 9.40 13.49
N THR A 385 15.36 9.79 13.55
CA THR A 385 14.24 9.03 12.98
C THR A 385 14.04 9.20 11.47
N PRO A 386 14.26 10.38 10.84
CA PRO A 386 14.07 10.53 9.38
C PRO A 386 15.25 10.03 8.54
N GLU A 387 16.47 9.99 9.09
CA GLU A 387 17.70 9.64 8.35
C GLU A 387 18.08 8.17 8.48
N HIS A 388 17.46 7.44 9.40
CA HIS A 388 17.75 6.04 9.68
C HIS A 388 16.56 5.10 9.44
N LEU A 389 15.44 5.62 8.93
CA LEU A 389 14.32 4.89 8.36
C LEU A 389 14.34 5.04 6.84
#